data_c19c61d1e3e29adc37697bcc00fe8680
#
_entry.id   c19c61d1e3e29adc37697bcc00fe8680
#
_cell.length_a   1.000
_cell.length_b   1.000
_cell.length_c   1.000
_cell.angle_alpha   90.00
_cell.angle_beta   90.00
_cell.angle_gamma   90.00
#
_symmetry.space_group_name_H-M   'P 1'
#
loop_
_entity.id
_entity.type
_entity.pdbx_description
1 polymer ?
#
loop_
_entity_poly.entity_id
_entity_poly.type
_entity_poly.pdbx_seq_one_letter_code
_entity_poly.pdbx_strand_id
1 'polypeptide(L)'
;MNGGGSGRGAQVRLAELVAALSLGVDLGFGQPMEHVLRQCLIALRMAERVGLDEGDRVVVYYTALLVNVGCHSDAHEQAKWFGDDIALKGVKYEHDMHSLAYAATTVRMIGSGNPPLHRFRVGLGFALAGHRELDGMIAHHSAIARSLANQLGLPDAVQQAVGASYEQWDGHGWPGELKGDAVPIAARLAQLAEYAEVAHRMGGAEAAAVLARKRAGAQFDPMLSALLCADPDAILGGLESVRTWDAVIAAEPALGVQLSGEQFDAALVAVADFVDLKSPYTLGHARAVAGLTAAAGAQLGLTADDLTALRRAGLVHGLGRLGVSNSIWDKRGPLGAGEWERVRMQPYLTERMLHQSPSLAPLGVVAVQYRERLDGSGYPRGLSGAAITQPARILGAAD
;
A
#
# COMPACT_ATOMS: atom_id res chain seq x y z
N MET A 1 37.58 -33.79 3.59
CA MET A 1 36.32 -34.07 4.32
C MET A 1 35.37 -32.91 4.00
N ASN A 2 34.30 -33.27 3.37
CA ASN A 2 33.32 -32.38 2.77
C ASN A 2 32.56 -31.57 3.82
N GLY A 3 32.51 -30.29 3.63
CA GLY A 3 31.56 -29.36 4.26
C GLY A 3 30.83 -28.61 3.17
N GLY A 4 29.90 -29.30 2.49
CA GLY A 4 28.97 -28.65 1.59
C GLY A 4 27.94 -27.82 2.37
N GLY A 5 28.23 -26.55 2.58
CA GLY A 5 27.26 -25.54 2.97
C GLY A 5 26.37 -25.23 1.78
N SER A 6 25.31 -26.00 1.55
CA SER A 6 24.23 -25.58 0.66
C SER A 6 23.63 -24.29 1.22
N GLY A 7 23.93 -23.16 0.59
CA GLY A 7 23.26 -21.90 0.82
C GLY A 7 21.75 -22.11 0.61
N ARG A 8 21.00 -22.33 1.71
CA ARG A 8 19.56 -22.17 1.70
C ARG A 8 19.34 -20.69 1.44
N GLY A 9 19.07 -20.33 0.19
CA GLY A 9 18.58 -19.01 -0.16
C GLY A 9 17.44 -18.68 0.80
N ALA A 10 17.51 -17.54 1.46
CA ALA A 10 16.49 -17.11 2.42
C ALA A 10 15.13 -17.18 1.72
N GLN A 11 14.30 -18.13 2.15
CA GLN A 11 12.93 -18.25 1.65
C GLN A 11 12.12 -17.11 2.26
N VAL A 12 11.49 -16.29 1.43
CA VAL A 12 10.62 -15.19 1.84
C VAL A 12 9.19 -15.66 1.82
N ARG A 13 8.44 -15.46 2.90
CA ARG A 13 7.00 -15.70 2.88
C ARG A 13 6.31 -14.65 2.02
N LEU A 14 5.39 -15.08 1.16
CA LEU A 14 4.56 -14.15 0.38
C LEU A 14 3.84 -13.14 1.28
N ALA A 15 3.34 -13.61 2.43
CA ALA A 15 2.70 -12.78 3.44
C ALA A 15 3.60 -11.62 3.91
N GLU A 16 4.92 -11.84 4.10
CA GLU A 16 5.84 -10.78 4.50
C GLU A 16 6.00 -9.71 3.42
N LEU A 17 6.06 -10.12 2.15
CA LEU A 17 6.16 -9.17 1.03
C LEU A 17 4.87 -8.34 0.90
N VAL A 18 3.71 -8.99 0.98
CA VAL A 18 2.40 -8.31 0.90
C VAL A 18 2.20 -7.38 2.11
N ALA A 19 2.56 -7.83 3.31
CA ALA A 19 2.51 -7.01 4.52
C ALA A 19 3.46 -5.79 4.43
N ALA A 20 4.68 -5.97 3.88
CA ALA A 20 5.60 -4.84 3.67
C ALA A 20 5.04 -3.82 2.66
N LEU A 21 4.38 -4.29 1.58
CA LEU A 21 3.71 -3.42 0.62
C LEU A 21 2.56 -2.65 1.29
N SER A 22 1.75 -3.31 2.14
CA SER A 22 0.60 -2.68 2.80
C SER A 22 1.01 -1.53 3.73
N LEU A 23 2.22 -1.57 4.35
CA LEU A 23 2.75 -0.42 5.09
C LEU A 23 2.94 0.82 4.22
N GLY A 24 3.29 0.63 2.95
CA GLY A 24 3.38 1.72 1.98
C GLY A 24 2.00 2.24 1.56
N VAL A 25 1.05 1.33 1.39
CA VAL A 25 -0.35 1.65 1.09
C VAL A 25 -0.94 2.51 2.21
N ASP A 26 -0.72 2.17 3.47
CA ASP A 26 -1.14 2.98 4.63
C ASP A 26 -0.72 4.45 4.48
N LEU A 27 0.56 4.68 4.20
CA LEU A 27 1.10 6.03 4.03
C LEU A 27 0.44 6.78 2.87
N GLY A 28 0.18 6.08 1.77
CA GLY A 28 -0.51 6.63 0.61
C GLY A 28 -1.98 7.00 0.86
N PHE A 29 -2.56 6.52 1.95
CA PHE A 29 -3.89 6.88 2.44
C PHE A 29 -3.88 7.84 3.62
N GLY A 30 -2.71 8.38 3.97
CA GLY A 30 -2.57 9.25 5.13
C GLY A 30 -2.83 8.55 6.46
N GLN A 31 -2.76 7.20 6.47
CA GLN A 31 -2.90 6.41 7.67
C GLN A 31 -1.53 6.11 8.28
N PRO A 32 -1.44 5.90 9.60
CA PRO A 32 -0.21 5.43 10.21
C PRO A 32 0.13 4.04 9.70
N MET A 33 1.42 3.74 9.53
CA MET A 33 1.86 2.37 9.24
C MET A 33 1.23 1.37 10.20
N GLU A 34 0.93 0.18 9.71
CA GLU A 34 0.25 -0.92 10.41
C GLU A 34 -1.29 -0.77 10.50
N HIS A 35 -1.90 0.27 9.92
CA HIS A 35 -3.37 0.35 9.83
C HIS A 35 -3.95 -0.88 9.11
N VAL A 36 -3.45 -1.21 7.91
CA VAL A 36 -3.91 -2.38 7.13
C VAL A 36 -3.58 -3.70 7.86
N LEU A 37 -2.48 -3.76 8.59
CA LEU A 37 -2.15 -4.96 9.39
C LEU A 37 -3.17 -5.17 10.53
N ARG A 38 -3.52 -4.12 11.27
CA ARG A 38 -4.57 -4.19 12.31
C ARG A 38 -5.94 -4.52 11.72
N GLN A 39 -6.28 -3.91 10.59
CA GLN A 39 -7.49 -4.23 9.82
C GLN A 39 -7.55 -5.72 9.45
N CYS A 40 -6.44 -6.32 9.02
CA CYS A 40 -6.35 -7.75 8.70
C CYS A 40 -6.67 -8.62 9.94
N LEU A 41 -6.12 -8.29 11.10
CA LEU A 41 -6.44 -8.99 12.36
C LEU A 41 -7.91 -8.86 12.73
N ILE A 42 -8.51 -7.70 12.58
CA ILE A 42 -9.94 -7.47 12.81
C ILE A 42 -10.78 -8.33 11.88
N ALA A 43 -10.45 -8.33 10.57
CA ALA A 43 -11.16 -9.12 9.56
C ALA A 43 -11.10 -10.63 9.86
N LEU A 44 -9.93 -11.14 10.28
CA LEU A 44 -9.77 -12.55 10.66
C LEU A 44 -10.55 -12.91 11.93
N ARG A 45 -10.56 -12.07 12.97
CA ARG A 45 -11.34 -12.30 14.18
C ARG A 45 -12.84 -12.33 13.88
N MET A 46 -13.30 -11.48 12.95
CA MET A 46 -14.69 -11.52 12.50
C MET A 46 -14.96 -12.78 11.66
N ALA A 47 -14.05 -13.18 10.78
CA ALA A 47 -14.16 -14.39 9.97
C ALA A 47 -14.29 -15.65 10.82
N GLU A 48 -13.51 -15.76 11.91
CA GLU A 48 -13.62 -16.85 12.89
C GLU A 48 -15.00 -16.88 13.56
N ARG A 49 -15.57 -15.73 13.94
CA ARG A 49 -16.88 -15.64 14.59
C ARG A 49 -18.03 -15.94 13.63
N VAL A 50 -17.86 -15.66 12.36
CA VAL A 50 -18.81 -16.07 11.30
C VAL A 50 -18.73 -17.57 11.04
N GLY A 51 -17.64 -18.23 11.45
CA GLY A 51 -17.42 -19.66 11.26
C GLY A 51 -16.86 -19.99 9.88
N LEU A 52 -16.12 -19.08 9.24
CA LEU A 52 -15.45 -19.34 7.97
C LEU A 52 -14.38 -20.42 8.15
N ASP A 53 -14.28 -21.29 7.17
CA ASP A 53 -13.25 -22.33 7.15
C ASP A 53 -11.85 -21.73 6.89
N GLU A 54 -10.81 -22.58 6.91
CA GLU A 54 -9.44 -22.14 6.76
C GLU A 54 -9.16 -21.58 5.36
N GLY A 55 -9.77 -22.17 4.31
CA GLY A 55 -9.64 -21.70 2.94
C GLY A 55 -10.24 -20.29 2.76
N ASP A 56 -11.42 -20.08 3.29
CA ASP A 56 -12.08 -18.77 3.27
C ASP A 56 -11.28 -17.72 4.08
N ARG A 57 -10.68 -18.12 5.20
CA ARG A 57 -9.82 -17.22 5.99
C ARG A 57 -8.54 -16.82 5.26
N VAL A 58 -7.98 -17.70 4.38
CA VAL A 58 -6.90 -17.30 3.46
C VAL A 58 -7.37 -16.16 2.54
N VAL A 59 -8.58 -16.28 1.99
CA VAL A 59 -9.14 -15.24 1.11
C VAL A 59 -9.32 -13.93 1.89
N VAL A 60 -9.86 -13.99 3.11
CA VAL A 60 -10.01 -12.80 3.99
C VAL A 60 -8.66 -12.16 4.28
N TYR A 61 -7.65 -12.95 4.64
CA TYR A 61 -6.31 -12.47 5.00
C TYR A 61 -5.67 -11.64 3.88
N TYR A 62 -5.55 -12.23 2.69
CA TYR A 62 -4.92 -11.54 1.57
C TYR A 62 -5.78 -10.41 1.00
N THR A 63 -7.12 -10.54 1.04
CA THR A 63 -8.02 -9.46 0.66
C THR A 63 -7.85 -8.24 1.58
N ALA A 64 -7.80 -8.46 2.89
CA ALA A 64 -7.61 -7.39 3.85
C ALA A 64 -6.26 -6.66 3.67
N LEU A 65 -5.17 -7.40 3.40
CA LEU A 65 -3.86 -6.81 3.16
C LEU A 65 -3.76 -6.03 1.83
N LEU A 66 -4.57 -6.36 0.83
CA LEU A 66 -4.53 -5.77 -0.51
C LEU A 66 -5.69 -4.81 -0.81
N VAL A 67 -6.59 -4.56 0.13
CA VAL A 67 -7.87 -3.85 -0.10
C VAL A 67 -7.71 -2.50 -0.80
N ASN A 68 -6.68 -1.74 -0.50
CA ASN A 68 -6.49 -0.38 -0.99
C ASN A 68 -5.40 -0.24 -2.07
N VAL A 69 -4.85 -1.36 -2.54
CA VAL A 69 -3.70 -1.28 -3.48
C VAL A 69 -4.04 -0.57 -4.79
N GLY A 70 -5.25 -0.75 -5.33
CA GLY A 70 -5.65 -0.14 -6.61
C GLY A 70 -5.64 1.39 -6.63
N CYS A 71 -5.90 2.05 -5.49
CA CYS A 71 -6.04 3.51 -5.42
C CYS A 71 -4.73 4.31 -5.63
N HIS A 72 -3.57 3.64 -5.72
CA HIS A 72 -2.30 4.35 -5.92
C HIS A 72 -2.07 4.76 -7.38
N SER A 73 -2.69 4.06 -8.32
CA SER A 73 -2.51 4.33 -9.76
C SER A 73 -2.96 5.71 -10.20
N ASP A 74 -3.92 6.30 -9.50
CA ASP A 74 -4.51 7.60 -9.87
C ASP A 74 -3.96 8.77 -9.04
N ALA A 75 -2.88 8.55 -8.31
CA ALA A 75 -2.30 9.58 -7.46
C ALA A 75 -1.92 10.85 -8.25
N HIS A 76 -1.47 10.68 -9.51
CA HIS A 76 -1.13 11.80 -10.40
C HIS A 76 -2.37 12.64 -10.74
N GLU A 77 -3.45 12.01 -11.19
CA GLU A 77 -4.70 12.67 -11.56
C GLU A 77 -5.37 13.29 -10.34
N GLN A 78 -5.37 12.58 -9.22
CA GLN A 78 -5.89 13.11 -7.96
C GLN A 78 -5.11 14.35 -7.50
N ALA A 79 -3.78 14.32 -7.57
CA ALA A 79 -2.95 15.49 -7.25
C ALA A 79 -3.19 16.64 -8.23
N LYS A 80 -3.36 16.38 -9.52
CA LYS A 80 -3.70 17.35 -10.57
C LYS A 80 -4.97 18.13 -10.23
N TRP A 81 -6.03 17.43 -9.80
CA TRP A 81 -7.33 18.04 -9.57
C TRP A 81 -7.50 18.55 -8.14
N PHE A 82 -7.02 17.84 -7.13
CA PHE A 82 -7.30 18.10 -5.71
C PHE A 82 -6.10 18.65 -4.92
N GLY A 83 -4.92 18.70 -5.53
CA GLY A 83 -3.70 19.23 -4.93
C GLY A 83 -2.94 18.20 -4.10
N ASP A 84 -3.59 17.45 -3.21
CA ASP A 84 -2.95 16.41 -2.39
C ASP A 84 -3.74 15.10 -2.49
N ASP A 85 -3.18 14.11 -3.20
CA ASP A 85 -3.78 12.80 -3.40
C ASP A 85 -3.89 11.99 -2.11
N ILE A 86 -2.96 12.16 -1.18
CA ILE A 86 -2.97 11.47 0.12
C ILE A 86 -4.07 12.04 1.01
N ALA A 87 -4.17 13.37 1.10
CA ALA A 87 -5.21 14.02 1.87
C ALA A 87 -6.62 13.69 1.32
N LEU A 88 -6.77 13.66 -0.01
CA LEU A 88 -8.03 13.29 -0.66
C LEU A 88 -8.49 11.89 -0.24
N LYS A 89 -7.59 10.90 -0.29
CA LYS A 89 -7.90 9.52 0.08
C LYS A 89 -8.31 9.37 1.56
N GLY A 90 -7.79 10.24 2.43
CA GLY A 90 -8.15 10.28 3.85
C GLY A 90 -9.61 10.69 4.11
N VAL A 91 -10.21 11.49 3.23
CA VAL A 91 -11.57 12.03 3.41
C VAL A 91 -12.65 10.94 3.54
N LYS A 92 -12.43 9.75 2.94
CA LYS A 92 -13.37 8.62 3.03
C LYS A 92 -13.60 8.12 4.46
N TYR A 93 -12.63 8.33 5.34
CA TYR A 93 -12.76 7.92 6.75
C TYR A 93 -13.53 8.94 7.60
N GLU A 94 -13.50 10.21 7.20
CA GLU A 94 -14.20 11.29 7.92
C GLU A 94 -15.69 11.36 7.57
N HIS A 95 -16.01 11.10 6.29
CA HIS A 95 -17.35 11.24 5.76
C HIS A 95 -17.81 9.99 5.02
N ASP A 96 -19.12 9.75 5.02
CA ASP A 96 -19.74 8.80 4.11
C ASP A 96 -19.59 9.32 2.68
N MET A 97 -19.10 8.48 1.75
CA MET A 97 -18.80 8.87 0.38
C MET A 97 -20.02 9.35 -0.43
N HIS A 98 -21.23 8.98 -0.01
CA HIS A 98 -22.47 9.45 -0.61
C HIS A 98 -23.09 10.66 0.11
N SER A 99 -22.42 11.17 1.15
CA SER A 99 -22.91 12.33 1.90
C SER A 99 -22.60 13.65 1.21
N LEU A 100 -23.50 14.64 1.44
CA LEU A 100 -23.23 16.03 1.02
C LEU A 100 -21.98 16.60 1.68
N ALA A 101 -21.61 16.12 2.87
CA ALA A 101 -20.39 16.54 3.56
C ALA A 101 -19.13 16.07 2.81
N TYR A 102 -19.12 14.82 2.34
CA TYR A 102 -18.04 14.29 1.48
C TYR A 102 -17.92 15.11 0.20
N ALA A 103 -19.02 15.32 -0.52
CA ALA A 103 -19.05 16.11 -1.75
C ALA A 103 -18.55 17.55 -1.51
N ALA A 104 -19.02 18.22 -0.44
CA ALA A 104 -18.58 19.56 -0.09
C ALA A 104 -17.09 19.62 0.27
N THR A 105 -16.57 18.62 0.98
CA THR A 105 -15.14 18.55 1.34
C THR A 105 -14.30 18.34 0.08
N THR A 106 -14.67 17.40 -0.78
CA THR A 106 -13.98 17.12 -2.04
C THR A 106 -13.97 18.35 -2.96
N VAL A 107 -15.11 19.05 -3.11
CA VAL A 107 -15.17 20.29 -3.89
C VAL A 107 -14.26 21.37 -3.31
N ARG A 108 -14.16 21.50 -1.99
CA ARG A 108 -13.23 22.45 -1.34
C ARG A 108 -11.75 22.11 -1.62
N MET A 109 -11.43 20.87 -1.86
CA MET A 109 -10.07 20.44 -2.19
C MET A 109 -9.69 20.74 -3.64
N ILE A 110 -10.63 20.98 -4.56
CA ILE A 110 -10.32 21.27 -5.97
C ILE A 110 -9.35 22.43 -6.06
N GLY A 111 -8.20 22.17 -6.71
CA GLY A 111 -7.11 23.12 -6.88
C GLY A 111 -6.42 23.56 -5.59
N SER A 112 -6.57 22.80 -4.50
CA SER A 112 -5.91 23.10 -3.22
C SER A 112 -4.39 23.27 -3.39
N GLY A 113 -3.79 24.14 -2.58
CA GLY A 113 -2.35 24.45 -2.67
C GLY A 113 -1.97 25.44 -3.77
N ASN A 114 -2.90 25.83 -4.66
CA ASN A 114 -2.63 26.78 -5.74
C ASN A 114 -3.11 28.20 -5.42
N PRO A 115 -2.52 29.25 -6.05
CA PRO A 115 -3.03 30.61 -5.97
C PRO A 115 -4.48 30.73 -6.49
N PRO A 116 -5.29 31.71 -5.99
CA PRO A 116 -6.72 31.79 -6.27
C PRO A 116 -7.10 31.74 -7.76
N LEU A 117 -6.37 32.44 -8.62
CA LEU A 117 -6.63 32.44 -10.07
C LEU A 117 -6.36 31.06 -10.71
N HIS A 118 -5.31 30.38 -10.30
CA HIS A 118 -5.00 29.04 -10.77
C HIS A 118 -6.04 28.05 -10.27
N ARG A 119 -6.42 28.14 -9.00
CA ARG A 119 -7.49 27.34 -8.40
C ARG A 119 -8.82 27.47 -9.14
N PHE A 120 -9.18 28.69 -9.53
CA PHE A 120 -10.37 28.93 -10.36
C PHE A 120 -10.27 28.21 -11.72
N ARG A 121 -9.10 28.29 -12.39
CA ARG A 121 -8.87 27.60 -13.67
C ARG A 121 -8.97 26.07 -13.53
N VAL A 122 -8.39 25.52 -12.46
CA VAL A 122 -8.48 24.07 -12.15
C VAL A 122 -9.94 23.69 -11.92
N GLY A 123 -10.71 24.49 -11.16
CA GLY A 123 -12.14 24.26 -10.90
C GLY A 123 -12.98 24.26 -12.18
N LEU A 124 -12.72 25.21 -13.09
CA LEU A 124 -13.40 25.25 -14.38
C LEU A 124 -13.03 24.03 -15.26
N GLY A 125 -11.75 23.67 -15.30
CA GLY A 125 -11.29 22.47 -16.02
C GLY A 125 -11.90 21.18 -15.46
N PHE A 126 -11.98 21.08 -14.13
CA PHE A 126 -12.62 19.95 -13.46
C PHE A 126 -14.12 19.85 -13.80
N ALA A 127 -14.85 20.95 -13.79
CA ALA A 127 -16.26 20.98 -14.16
C ALA A 127 -16.52 20.53 -15.61
N LEU A 128 -15.56 20.78 -16.52
CA LEU A 128 -15.69 20.41 -17.93
C LEU A 128 -15.26 18.97 -18.25
N ALA A 129 -14.24 18.44 -17.58
CA ALA A 129 -13.63 17.15 -17.92
C ALA A 129 -13.38 16.23 -16.71
N GLY A 130 -13.17 16.80 -15.52
CA GLY A 130 -12.66 16.07 -14.37
C GLY A 130 -13.58 14.95 -13.86
N HIS A 131 -14.91 15.13 -13.93
CA HIS A 131 -15.86 14.10 -13.52
C HIS A 131 -15.76 12.81 -14.36
N ARG A 132 -15.52 12.95 -15.68
CA ARG A 132 -15.36 11.78 -16.57
C ARG A 132 -14.03 11.06 -16.32
N GLU A 133 -12.97 11.81 -15.97
CA GLU A 133 -11.69 11.24 -15.59
C GLU A 133 -11.82 10.44 -14.26
N LEU A 134 -12.57 10.96 -13.28
CA LEU A 134 -12.82 10.26 -12.02
C LEU A 134 -13.60 8.95 -12.17
N ASP A 135 -14.64 8.94 -12.98
CA ASP A 135 -15.44 7.73 -13.23
C ASP A 135 -14.58 6.61 -13.85
N GLY A 136 -13.67 6.96 -14.77
CA GLY A 136 -12.72 6.03 -15.36
C GLY A 136 -11.68 5.49 -14.38
N MET A 137 -11.20 6.33 -13.44
CA MET A 137 -10.18 5.95 -12.45
C MET A 137 -10.65 4.79 -11.58
N ILE A 138 -11.85 4.86 -11.01
CA ILE A 138 -12.34 3.90 -10.03
C ILE A 138 -12.53 2.52 -10.66
N ALA A 139 -12.96 2.44 -11.93
CA ALA A 139 -13.05 1.18 -12.66
C ALA A 139 -11.68 0.50 -12.83
N HIS A 140 -10.60 1.27 -12.95
CA HIS A 140 -9.25 0.74 -13.07
C HIS A 140 -8.69 0.19 -11.76
N HIS A 141 -9.11 0.71 -10.59
CA HIS A 141 -8.62 0.24 -9.27
C HIS A 141 -8.82 -1.26 -9.07
N SER A 142 -10.03 -1.75 -9.34
CA SER A 142 -10.36 -3.18 -9.23
C SER A 142 -9.52 -4.04 -10.17
N ALA A 143 -9.29 -3.59 -11.39
CA ALA A 143 -8.48 -4.30 -12.38
C ALA A 143 -7.01 -4.37 -11.97
N ILE A 144 -6.44 -3.27 -11.46
CA ILE A 144 -5.06 -3.20 -10.98
C ILE A 144 -4.86 -4.08 -9.75
N ALA A 145 -5.79 -4.03 -8.79
CA ALA A 145 -5.74 -4.87 -7.61
C ALA A 145 -5.80 -6.37 -7.94
N ARG A 146 -6.68 -6.77 -8.86
CA ARG A 146 -6.74 -8.15 -9.41
C ARG A 146 -5.45 -8.53 -10.11
N SER A 147 -4.90 -7.65 -10.95
CA SER A 147 -3.66 -7.89 -11.68
C SER A 147 -2.48 -8.12 -10.74
N LEU A 148 -2.34 -7.30 -9.69
CA LEU A 148 -1.31 -7.47 -8.68
C LEU A 148 -1.48 -8.80 -7.94
N ALA A 149 -2.69 -9.13 -7.49
CA ALA A 149 -2.97 -10.39 -6.80
C ALA A 149 -2.64 -11.61 -7.69
N ASN A 150 -2.98 -11.55 -9.00
CA ASN A 150 -2.61 -12.58 -9.97
C ASN A 150 -1.09 -12.70 -10.16
N GLN A 151 -0.38 -11.58 -10.32
CA GLN A 151 1.09 -11.58 -10.48
C GLN A 151 1.81 -12.10 -9.24
N LEU A 152 1.21 -11.94 -8.06
CA LEU A 152 1.70 -12.53 -6.80
C LEU A 152 1.33 -14.01 -6.64
N GLY A 153 0.63 -14.61 -7.61
CA GLY A 153 0.23 -16.03 -7.58
C GLY A 153 -0.87 -16.34 -6.57
N LEU A 154 -1.66 -15.34 -6.16
CA LEU A 154 -2.76 -15.54 -5.22
C LEU A 154 -3.96 -16.23 -5.88
N PRO A 155 -4.73 -17.06 -5.14
CA PRO A 155 -5.90 -17.77 -5.66
C PRO A 155 -6.94 -16.85 -6.30
N ASP A 156 -7.70 -17.39 -7.26
CA ASP A 156 -8.77 -16.64 -7.98
C ASP A 156 -9.80 -16.03 -7.01
N ALA A 157 -10.13 -16.71 -5.92
CA ALA A 157 -11.04 -16.18 -4.91
C ALA A 157 -10.51 -14.89 -4.25
N VAL A 158 -9.19 -14.80 -4.01
CA VAL A 158 -8.55 -13.56 -3.54
C VAL A 158 -8.62 -12.47 -4.60
N GLN A 159 -8.29 -12.81 -5.86
CA GLN A 159 -8.35 -11.86 -6.98
C GLN A 159 -9.76 -11.29 -7.15
N GLN A 160 -10.80 -12.12 -7.04
CA GLN A 160 -12.20 -11.68 -7.11
C GLN A 160 -12.56 -10.79 -5.92
N ALA A 161 -12.22 -11.19 -4.70
CA ALA A 161 -12.53 -10.43 -3.49
C ALA A 161 -11.83 -9.07 -3.44
N VAL A 162 -10.54 -9.00 -3.81
CA VAL A 162 -9.79 -7.74 -3.90
C VAL A 162 -10.40 -6.83 -4.98
N GLY A 163 -10.82 -7.40 -6.11
CA GLY A 163 -11.51 -6.66 -7.17
C GLY A 163 -12.89 -6.11 -6.76
N ALA A 164 -13.54 -6.70 -5.77
CA ALA A 164 -14.83 -6.27 -5.23
C ALA A 164 -14.72 -5.42 -3.95
N SER A 165 -13.52 -4.99 -3.55
CA SER A 165 -13.28 -4.32 -2.25
C SER A 165 -13.99 -2.95 -2.12
N TYR A 166 -14.38 -2.35 -3.24
CA TYR A 166 -15.11 -1.07 -3.26
C TYR A 166 -16.61 -1.22 -3.51
N GLU A 167 -17.10 -2.46 -3.70
CA GLU A 167 -18.53 -2.71 -3.76
C GLU A 167 -19.16 -2.50 -2.38
N GLN A 168 -20.43 -2.07 -2.34
CA GLN A 168 -21.17 -1.84 -1.12
C GLN A 168 -22.37 -2.77 -1.03
N TRP A 169 -22.85 -3.01 0.18
CA TRP A 169 -23.96 -3.92 0.42
C TRP A 169 -25.23 -3.54 -0.35
N ASP A 170 -25.51 -2.24 -0.48
CA ASP A 170 -26.69 -1.74 -1.17
C ASP A 170 -26.54 -1.65 -2.71
N GLY A 171 -25.35 -1.97 -3.24
CA GLY A 171 -25.03 -1.91 -4.67
C GLY A 171 -24.66 -0.50 -5.17
N HIS A 172 -24.48 0.47 -4.28
CA HIS A 172 -24.00 1.81 -4.64
C HIS A 172 -22.48 1.95 -4.53
N GLY A 173 -21.76 0.82 -4.41
CA GLY A 173 -20.29 0.79 -4.46
C GLY A 173 -19.71 1.01 -5.85
N TRP A 174 -18.44 0.68 -6.04
CA TRP A 174 -17.75 0.73 -7.32
C TRP A 174 -17.12 -0.62 -7.68
N PRO A 175 -17.25 -1.08 -8.92
CA PRO A 175 -17.95 -0.44 -10.05
C PRO A 175 -19.49 -0.42 -9.92
N GLY A 176 -20.08 -1.02 -8.88
CA GLY A 176 -21.53 -1.08 -8.66
C GLY A 176 -22.20 -2.24 -9.42
N GLU A 177 -21.44 -3.30 -9.67
CA GLU A 177 -21.91 -4.51 -10.34
C GLU A 177 -22.46 -5.55 -9.36
N LEU A 178 -22.07 -5.47 -8.07
CA LEU A 178 -22.40 -6.44 -7.04
C LEU A 178 -23.22 -5.80 -5.92
N LYS A 179 -24.13 -6.61 -5.33
CA LYS A 179 -24.99 -6.19 -4.23
C LYS A 179 -25.25 -7.33 -3.26
N GLY A 180 -25.37 -7.01 -1.98
CA GLY A 180 -25.73 -7.97 -0.93
C GLY A 180 -24.76 -9.14 -0.89
N ASP A 181 -25.30 -10.35 -0.89
CA ASP A 181 -24.50 -11.59 -0.83
C ASP A 181 -23.71 -11.88 -2.11
N ALA A 182 -23.95 -11.17 -3.21
CA ALA A 182 -23.12 -11.26 -4.40
C ALA A 182 -21.72 -10.64 -4.19
N VAL A 183 -21.57 -9.71 -3.24
CA VAL A 183 -20.25 -9.20 -2.84
C VAL A 183 -19.53 -10.30 -2.03
N PRO A 184 -18.33 -10.73 -2.43
CA PRO A 184 -17.58 -11.76 -1.70
C PRO A 184 -17.46 -11.44 -0.21
N ILE A 185 -17.69 -12.43 0.66
CA ILE A 185 -17.66 -12.21 2.12
C ILE A 185 -16.32 -11.65 2.59
N ALA A 186 -15.21 -12.04 1.97
CA ALA A 186 -13.88 -11.51 2.27
C ALA A 186 -13.79 -9.99 2.00
N ALA A 187 -14.40 -9.49 0.92
CA ALA A 187 -14.47 -8.07 0.61
C ALA A 187 -15.34 -7.32 1.63
N ARG A 188 -16.50 -7.89 2.01
CA ARG A 188 -17.39 -7.32 3.05
C ARG A 188 -16.69 -7.21 4.40
N LEU A 189 -15.97 -8.26 4.80
CA LEU A 189 -15.18 -8.29 6.05
C LEU A 189 -14.03 -7.30 6.02
N ALA A 190 -13.24 -7.27 4.94
CA ALA A 190 -12.12 -6.36 4.80
C ALA A 190 -12.57 -4.89 4.84
N GLN A 191 -13.66 -4.55 4.15
CA GLN A 191 -14.22 -3.20 4.14
C GLN A 191 -14.70 -2.78 5.55
N LEU A 192 -15.49 -3.60 6.25
CA LEU A 192 -15.95 -3.26 7.59
C LEU A 192 -14.77 -3.14 8.56
N ALA A 193 -13.79 -4.04 8.49
CA ALA A 193 -12.60 -4.02 9.34
C ALA A 193 -11.74 -2.76 9.13
N GLU A 194 -11.63 -2.28 7.89
CA GLU A 194 -10.90 -1.05 7.54
C GLU A 194 -11.48 0.16 8.27
N TYR A 195 -12.78 0.37 8.15
CA TYR A 195 -13.43 1.51 8.79
C TYR A 195 -13.53 1.35 10.32
N ALA A 196 -13.70 0.11 10.80
CA ALA A 196 -13.72 -0.19 12.22
C ALA A 196 -12.36 0.09 12.89
N GLU A 197 -11.23 -0.21 12.21
CA GLU A 197 -9.90 0.12 12.73
C GLU A 197 -9.73 1.63 12.93
N VAL A 198 -10.07 2.43 11.91
CA VAL A 198 -9.94 3.89 12.02
C VAL A 198 -10.83 4.44 13.12
N ALA A 199 -12.11 4.01 13.19
CA ALA A 199 -13.03 4.46 14.21
C ALA A 199 -12.59 4.04 15.62
N HIS A 200 -12.06 2.81 15.76
CA HIS A 200 -11.52 2.30 17.03
C HIS A 200 -10.31 3.13 17.49
N ARG A 201 -9.38 3.39 16.61
CA ARG A 201 -8.16 4.18 16.90
C ARG A 201 -8.50 5.61 17.30
N MET A 202 -9.60 6.18 16.79
CA MET A 202 -10.01 7.56 17.09
C MET A 202 -10.90 7.68 18.32
N GLY A 203 -11.72 6.68 18.62
CA GLY A 203 -12.73 6.80 19.67
C GLY A 203 -13.06 5.49 20.40
N GLY A 204 -12.23 4.46 20.28
CA GLY A 204 -12.40 3.19 20.97
C GLY A 204 -13.43 2.27 20.31
N ALA A 205 -13.68 1.12 20.94
CA ALA A 205 -14.53 0.07 20.41
C ALA A 205 -15.98 0.53 20.19
N GLU A 206 -16.51 1.39 21.06
CA GLU A 206 -17.86 1.95 20.91
C GLU A 206 -17.98 2.84 19.67
N ALA A 207 -16.96 3.65 19.35
CA ALA A 207 -16.98 4.46 18.13
C ALA A 207 -17.05 3.59 16.86
N ALA A 208 -16.34 2.46 16.84
CA ALA A 208 -16.41 1.50 15.74
C ALA A 208 -17.80 0.85 15.65
N ALA A 209 -18.40 0.47 16.79
CA ALA A 209 -19.75 -0.09 16.82
C ALA A 209 -20.82 0.91 16.36
N VAL A 210 -20.71 2.18 16.76
CA VAL A 210 -21.60 3.26 16.30
C VAL A 210 -21.50 3.44 14.80
N LEU A 211 -20.26 3.45 14.24
CA LEU A 211 -20.04 3.57 12.80
C LEU A 211 -20.65 2.38 12.04
N ALA A 212 -20.38 1.15 12.50
CA ALA A 212 -20.90 -0.07 11.89
C ALA A 212 -22.42 -0.06 11.85
N ARG A 213 -23.08 0.26 12.98
CA ARG A 213 -24.53 0.36 13.09
C ARG A 213 -25.12 1.43 12.15
N LYS A 214 -24.47 2.58 12.06
CA LYS A 214 -24.93 3.70 11.23
C LYS A 214 -24.91 3.37 9.74
N ARG A 215 -23.93 2.57 9.29
CA ARG A 215 -23.75 2.26 7.86
C ARG A 215 -24.21 0.84 7.49
N ALA A 216 -24.80 0.10 8.43
CA ALA A 216 -25.37 -1.23 8.20
C ALA A 216 -26.49 -1.18 7.17
N GLY A 217 -26.49 -2.12 6.21
CA GLY A 217 -27.50 -2.22 5.16
C GLY A 217 -27.32 -1.24 4.00
N ALA A 218 -26.46 -0.22 4.16
CA ALA A 218 -26.01 0.64 3.07
C ALA A 218 -24.60 0.22 2.63
N GLN A 219 -23.57 0.77 3.26
CA GLN A 219 -22.19 0.43 2.93
C GLN A 219 -21.82 -0.98 3.41
N PHE A 220 -22.16 -1.31 4.66
CA PHE A 220 -21.75 -2.55 5.31
C PHE A 220 -22.83 -3.61 5.32
N ASP A 221 -22.40 -4.87 5.26
CA ASP A 221 -23.24 -6.02 5.52
C ASP A 221 -23.91 -5.91 6.91
N PRO A 222 -25.25 -5.96 6.99
CA PRO A 222 -25.97 -5.80 8.27
C PRO A 222 -25.67 -6.92 9.26
N MET A 223 -25.44 -8.15 8.80
CA MET A 223 -25.07 -9.29 9.65
C MET A 223 -23.70 -9.10 10.26
N LEU A 224 -22.71 -8.71 9.46
CA LEU A 224 -21.33 -8.43 9.93
C LEU A 224 -21.30 -7.20 10.85
N SER A 225 -22.11 -6.19 10.57
CA SER A 225 -22.24 -5.00 11.42
C SER A 225 -22.86 -5.37 12.79
N ALA A 226 -23.87 -6.23 12.80
CA ALA A 226 -24.47 -6.73 14.04
C ALA A 226 -23.48 -7.57 14.85
N LEU A 227 -22.68 -8.40 14.18
CA LEU A 227 -21.62 -9.20 14.81
C LEU A 227 -20.59 -8.30 15.53
N LEU A 228 -20.10 -7.26 14.86
CA LEU A 228 -19.16 -6.30 15.45
C LEU A 228 -19.81 -5.56 16.64
N CYS A 229 -21.07 -5.15 16.52
CA CYS A 229 -21.81 -4.42 17.57
C CYS A 229 -22.15 -5.29 18.78
N ALA A 230 -22.22 -6.62 18.64
CA ALA A 230 -22.56 -7.53 19.75
C ALA A 230 -21.42 -7.64 20.78
N ASP A 231 -20.16 -7.62 20.33
CA ASP A 231 -18.99 -7.73 21.22
C ASP A 231 -17.79 -7.02 20.58
N PRO A 232 -17.81 -5.68 20.54
CA PRO A 232 -16.77 -4.91 19.88
C PRO A 232 -15.42 -5.05 20.57
N ASP A 233 -15.37 -5.18 21.89
CA ASP A 233 -14.12 -5.32 22.64
C ASP A 233 -13.39 -6.64 22.32
N ALA A 234 -14.11 -7.73 22.13
CA ALA A 234 -13.51 -9.00 21.78
C ALA A 234 -13.01 -9.06 20.33
N ILE A 235 -13.52 -8.20 19.44
CA ILE A 235 -13.05 -8.10 18.05
C ILE A 235 -11.92 -7.09 17.94
N LEU A 236 -12.00 -5.95 18.62
CA LEU A 236 -11.10 -4.81 18.49
C LEU A 236 -10.06 -4.72 19.60
N GLY A 237 -10.34 -5.32 20.76
CA GLY A 237 -9.47 -5.21 21.94
C GLY A 237 -8.09 -5.84 21.75
N GLY A 238 -7.10 -5.30 22.47
CA GLY A 238 -5.74 -5.83 22.51
C GLY A 238 -4.88 -5.59 21.27
N LEU A 239 -5.38 -4.92 20.24
CA LEU A 239 -4.61 -4.61 19.03
C LEU A 239 -3.40 -3.72 19.30
N GLU A 240 -3.45 -2.90 20.33
CA GLU A 240 -2.38 -1.98 20.73
C GLU A 240 -1.30 -2.66 21.59
N SER A 241 -1.62 -3.82 22.17
CA SER A 241 -0.73 -4.55 23.07
C SER A 241 0.13 -5.61 22.36
N VAL A 242 -0.12 -5.87 21.07
CA VAL A 242 0.61 -6.85 20.28
C VAL A 242 1.58 -6.16 19.31
N ARG A 243 2.68 -6.85 18.97
CA ARG A 243 3.49 -6.46 17.82
C ARG A 243 2.73 -6.83 16.55
N THR A 244 2.08 -5.85 15.96
CA THR A 244 1.10 -6.05 14.87
C THR A 244 1.67 -6.87 13.72
N TRP A 245 2.92 -6.60 13.31
CA TRP A 245 3.62 -7.36 12.28
C TRP A 245 3.69 -8.85 12.64
N ASP A 246 4.23 -9.16 13.81
CA ASP A 246 4.40 -10.56 14.24
C ASP A 246 3.06 -11.27 14.33
N ALA A 247 2.03 -10.58 14.84
CA ALA A 247 0.69 -11.13 14.97
C ALA A 247 0.06 -11.46 13.60
N VAL A 248 0.19 -10.56 12.62
CA VAL A 248 -0.34 -10.78 11.26
C VAL A 248 0.40 -11.92 10.57
N ILE A 249 1.73 -11.96 10.65
CA ILE A 249 2.51 -13.05 10.04
C ILE A 249 2.22 -14.40 10.69
N ALA A 250 1.98 -14.43 12.00
CA ALA A 250 1.59 -15.65 12.72
C ALA A 250 0.14 -16.08 12.40
N ALA A 251 -0.75 -15.14 12.08
CA ALA A 251 -2.14 -15.38 11.77
C ALA A 251 -2.39 -15.80 10.30
N GLU A 252 -1.35 -15.85 9.45
CA GLU A 252 -1.51 -16.33 8.08
C GLU A 252 -2.10 -17.75 8.09
N PRO A 253 -3.30 -17.97 7.52
CA PRO A 253 -3.89 -19.31 7.44
C PRO A 253 -3.08 -20.20 6.49
N ALA A 254 -3.42 -21.49 6.39
CA ALA A 254 -2.69 -22.61 5.80
C ALA A 254 -1.88 -22.40 4.50
N LEU A 255 -1.98 -21.26 3.82
CA LEU A 255 -1.32 -21.08 2.51
C LEU A 255 0.21 -21.09 2.62
N GLY A 256 0.79 -20.45 3.64
CA GLY A 256 2.21 -20.46 3.99
C GLY A 256 3.20 -20.42 2.81
N VAL A 257 2.86 -19.65 1.74
CA VAL A 257 3.61 -19.66 0.48
C VAL A 257 5.02 -19.13 0.71
N GLN A 258 5.99 -20.01 0.47
CA GLN A 258 7.41 -19.68 0.48
C GLN A 258 7.86 -19.38 -0.95
N LEU A 259 8.32 -18.16 -1.18
CA LEU A 259 8.87 -17.72 -2.46
C LEU A 259 10.34 -18.10 -2.54
N SER A 260 10.73 -18.84 -3.56
CA SER A 260 12.14 -19.19 -3.84
C SER A 260 12.65 -18.45 -5.06
N GLY A 261 13.93 -18.09 -5.07
CA GLY A 261 14.66 -17.65 -6.25
C GLY A 261 13.85 -16.81 -7.24
N GLU A 262 13.46 -17.42 -8.36
CA GLU A 262 12.73 -16.77 -9.45
C GLU A 262 11.32 -16.29 -9.04
N GLN A 263 10.61 -17.01 -8.17
CA GLN A 263 9.28 -16.60 -7.69
C GLN A 263 9.38 -15.31 -6.88
N PHE A 264 10.41 -15.20 -6.04
CA PHE A 264 10.65 -13.99 -5.28
C PHE A 264 11.03 -12.81 -6.18
N ASP A 265 11.88 -13.05 -7.19
CA ASP A 265 12.22 -12.02 -8.17
C ASP A 265 10.99 -11.54 -8.96
N ALA A 266 10.11 -12.47 -9.37
CA ALA A 266 8.86 -12.12 -10.06
C ALA A 266 7.91 -11.31 -9.16
N ALA A 267 7.78 -11.69 -7.88
CA ALA A 267 6.96 -10.96 -6.91
C ALA A 267 7.51 -9.54 -6.64
N LEU A 268 8.84 -9.39 -6.52
CA LEU A 268 9.46 -8.08 -6.39
C LEU A 268 9.24 -7.20 -7.64
N VAL A 269 9.27 -7.79 -8.82
CA VAL A 269 8.96 -7.09 -10.07
C VAL A 269 7.51 -6.63 -10.08
N ALA A 270 6.56 -7.47 -9.66
CA ALA A 270 5.15 -7.09 -9.57
C ALA A 270 4.93 -5.92 -8.60
N VAL A 271 5.60 -5.95 -7.44
CA VAL A 271 5.55 -4.86 -6.47
C VAL A 271 6.21 -3.59 -7.02
N ALA A 272 7.34 -3.69 -7.71
CA ALA A 272 8.03 -2.56 -8.32
C ALA A 272 7.17 -1.86 -9.38
N ASP A 273 6.56 -2.64 -10.28
CA ASP A 273 5.64 -2.11 -11.31
C ASP A 273 4.44 -1.42 -10.69
N PHE A 274 3.88 -2.03 -9.63
CA PHE A 274 2.78 -1.44 -8.89
C PHE A 274 3.15 -0.07 -8.28
N VAL A 275 4.33 0.04 -7.65
CA VAL A 275 4.82 1.31 -7.10
C VAL A 275 5.04 2.35 -8.20
N ASP A 276 5.58 1.94 -9.33
CA ASP A 276 5.84 2.84 -10.46
C ASP A 276 4.55 3.40 -11.09
N LEU A 277 3.40 2.70 -10.96
CA LEU A 277 2.09 3.21 -11.40
C LEU A 277 1.65 4.50 -10.69
N LYS A 278 2.27 4.85 -9.55
CA LYS A 278 1.93 6.06 -8.81
C LYS A 278 2.10 7.35 -9.63
N SER A 279 3.03 7.35 -10.59
CA SER A 279 3.26 8.49 -11.49
C SER A 279 3.54 8.03 -12.92
N PRO A 280 2.98 8.68 -13.95
CA PRO A 280 3.27 8.35 -15.34
C PRO A 280 4.76 8.55 -15.70
N TYR A 281 5.50 9.32 -14.92
CA TYR A 281 6.93 9.58 -15.13
C TYR A 281 7.84 8.47 -14.58
N THR A 282 7.28 7.53 -13.79
CA THR A 282 8.05 6.45 -13.16
C THR A 282 7.76 5.08 -13.73
N LEU A 283 6.91 4.98 -14.78
CA LEU A 283 6.56 3.70 -15.39
C LEU A 283 7.81 2.94 -15.86
N GLY A 284 8.05 1.74 -15.28
CA GLY A 284 9.20 0.89 -15.58
C GLY A 284 10.53 1.37 -15.00
N HIS A 285 10.55 2.45 -14.22
CA HIS A 285 11.76 3.03 -13.63
C HIS A 285 12.48 2.02 -12.73
N ALA A 286 11.78 1.39 -11.80
CA ALA A 286 12.40 0.44 -10.87
C ALA A 286 13.03 -0.76 -11.59
N ARG A 287 12.41 -1.27 -12.66
CA ARG A 287 13.00 -2.33 -13.50
C ARG A 287 14.27 -1.85 -14.21
N ALA A 288 14.26 -0.64 -14.79
CA ALA A 288 15.40 -0.07 -15.46
C ALA A 288 16.57 0.12 -14.50
N VAL A 289 16.31 0.71 -13.33
CA VAL A 289 17.31 0.88 -12.26
C VAL A 289 17.89 -0.47 -11.82
N ALA A 290 17.05 -1.47 -11.58
CA ALA A 290 17.50 -2.81 -11.19
C ALA A 290 18.42 -3.45 -12.26
N GLY A 291 18.08 -3.29 -13.54
CA GLY A 291 18.90 -3.77 -14.67
C GLY A 291 20.26 -3.04 -14.77
N LEU A 292 20.24 -1.70 -14.71
CA LEU A 292 21.45 -0.87 -14.76
C LEU A 292 22.38 -1.16 -13.57
N THR A 293 21.78 -1.30 -12.38
CA THR A 293 22.52 -1.59 -11.15
C THR A 293 23.24 -2.94 -11.23
N ALA A 294 22.55 -3.99 -11.71
CA ALA A 294 23.15 -5.31 -11.92
C ALA A 294 24.25 -5.28 -12.98
N ALA A 295 24.02 -4.59 -14.11
CA ALA A 295 25.02 -4.45 -15.16
C ALA A 295 26.29 -3.71 -14.69
N ALA A 296 26.13 -2.62 -13.95
CA ALA A 296 27.25 -1.87 -13.36
C ALA A 296 28.02 -2.72 -12.32
N GLY A 297 27.28 -3.45 -11.46
CA GLY A 297 27.89 -4.38 -10.50
C GLY A 297 28.72 -5.47 -11.16
N ALA A 298 28.24 -6.05 -12.28
CA ALA A 298 28.96 -7.04 -13.05
C ALA A 298 30.29 -6.48 -13.64
N GLN A 299 30.24 -5.26 -14.14
CA GLN A 299 31.46 -4.58 -14.62
C GLN A 299 32.49 -4.31 -13.51
N LEU A 300 32.02 -4.17 -12.27
CA LEU A 300 32.87 -3.99 -11.09
C LEU A 300 33.35 -5.32 -10.47
N GLY A 301 32.99 -6.46 -11.08
CA GLY A 301 33.40 -7.78 -10.62
C GLY A 301 32.67 -8.30 -9.36
N LEU A 302 31.46 -7.84 -9.09
CA LEU A 302 30.68 -8.36 -7.98
C LEU A 302 30.28 -9.82 -8.21
N THR A 303 30.11 -10.57 -7.12
CA THR A 303 29.66 -11.98 -7.17
C THR A 303 28.23 -12.12 -7.68
N ALA A 304 27.84 -13.30 -8.15
CA ALA A 304 26.48 -13.56 -8.60
C ALA A 304 25.43 -13.30 -7.50
N ASP A 305 25.73 -13.62 -6.25
CA ASP A 305 24.86 -13.37 -5.10
C ASP A 305 24.72 -11.88 -4.83
N ASP A 306 25.83 -11.11 -4.89
CA ASP A 306 25.80 -9.66 -4.74
C ASP A 306 25.00 -8.98 -5.87
N LEU A 307 25.13 -9.46 -7.11
CA LEU A 307 24.38 -8.97 -8.25
C LEU A 307 22.88 -9.21 -8.09
N THR A 308 22.51 -10.39 -7.58
CA THR A 308 21.10 -10.73 -7.27
C THR A 308 20.56 -9.82 -6.18
N ALA A 309 21.29 -9.64 -5.07
CA ALA A 309 20.89 -8.76 -3.98
C ALA A 309 20.76 -7.30 -4.44
N LEU A 310 21.69 -6.85 -5.25
CA LEU A 310 21.75 -5.49 -5.79
C LEU A 310 20.59 -5.22 -6.75
N ARG A 311 20.26 -6.17 -7.64
CA ARG A 311 19.11 -6.12 -8.52
C ARG A 311 17.78 -6.04 -7.72
N ARG A 312 17.64 -6.87 -6.69
CA ARG A 312 16.48 -6.87 -5.80
C ARG A 312 16.34 -5.55 -5.04
N ALA A 313 17.45 -4.99 -4.52
CA ALA A 313 17.44 -3.68 -3.90
C ALA A 313 16.99 -2.58 -4.87
N GLY A 314 17.42 -2.66 -6.14
CA GLY A 314 16.94 -1.78 -7.21
C GLY A 314 15.43 -1.86 -7.46
N LEU A 315 14.82 -3.05 -7.35
CA LEU A 315 13.37 -3.20 -7.51
C LEU A 315 12.57 -2.57 -6.37
N VAL A 316 13.10 -2.54 -5.15
CA VAL A 316 12.35 -2.07 -3.96
C VAL A 316 12.72 -0.67 -3.49
N HIS A 317 13.76 -0.02 -4.07
CA HIS A 317 14.24 1.28 -3.59
C HIS A 317 13.16 2.37 -3.64
N GLY A 318 12.19 2.26 -4.55
CA GLY A 318 11.10 3.21 -4.75
C GLY A 318 9.92 3.09 -3.79
N LEU A 319 9.82 2.03 -2.96
CA LEU A 319 8.65 1.75 -2.11
C LEU A 319 8.18 2.96 -1.28
N GLY A 320 9.09 3.70 -0.68
CA GLY A 320 8.77 4.87 0.12
C GLY A 320 8.14 6.04 -0.64
N ARG A 321 8.13 6.01 -1.98
CA ARG A 321 7.40 6.99 -2.81
C ARG A 321 5.90 6.96 -2.54
N LEU A 322 5.37 5.82 -2.10
CA LEU A 322 3.96 5.68 -1.73
C LEU A 322 3.54 6.67 -0.64
N GLY A 323 4.42 6.99 0.29
CA GLY A 323 4.18 7.93 1.40
C GLY A 323 4.38 9.41 1.08
N VAL A 324 4.65 9.78 -0.17
CA VAL A 324 4.85 11.18 -0.58
C VAL A 324 3.86 11.54 -1.68
N SER A 325 3.10 12.63 -1.50
CA SER A 325 2.07 13.08 -2.44
C SER A 325 2.65 13.37 -3.83
N ASN A 326 1.87 13.06 -4.87
CA ASN A 326 2.23 13.39 -6.26
C ASN A 326 2.22 14.89 -6.54
N SER A 327 1.55 15.69 -5.72
CA SER A 327 1.70 17.14 -5.79
C SER A 327 3.14 17.63 -5.57
N ILE A 328 3.96 16.79 -4.90
CA ILE A 328 5.39 17.04 -4.67
C ILE A 328 6.22 16.37 -5.77
N TRP A 329 5.99 15.06 -6.05
CA TRP A 329 6.75 14.32 -7.04
C TRP A 329 6.64 14.88 -8.46
N ASP A 330 5.43 15.26 -8.87
CA ASP A 330 5.13 15.71 -10.22
C ASP A 330 5.11 17.24 -10.34
N LYS A 331 5.56 17.95 -9.28
CA LYS A 331 5.57 19.42 -9.24
C LYS A 331 6.47 20.00 -10.33
N ARG A 332 5.90 20.90 -11.11
CA ARG A 332 6.66 21.71 -12.08
C ARG A 332 7.28 22.90 -11.37
N GLY A 333 8.58 22.86 -11.13
CA GLY A 333 9.32 23.95 -10.49
C GLY A 333 10.02 23.53 -9.20
N PRO A 334 10.64 24.50 -8.49
CA PRO A 334 11.41 24.17 -7.28
C PRO A 334 10.50 23.70 -6.14
N LEU A 335 11.02 22.78 -5.36
CA LEU A 335 10.36 22.32 -4.13
C LEU A 335 10.62 23.32 -3.00
N GLY A 336 9.59 23.58 -2.18
CA GLY A 336 9.73 24.30 -0.92
C GLY A 336 10.40 23.46 0.16
N ALA A 337 10.82 24.07 1.25
CA ALA A 337 11.55 23.38 2.34
C ALA A 337 10.74 22.20 2.92
N GLY A 338 9.44 22.39 3.20
CA GLY A 338 8.59 21.31 3.71
C GLY A 338 8.35 20.16 2.71
N GLU A 339 8.32 20.47 1.41
CA GLU A 339 8.22 19.45 0.35
C GLU A 339 9.52 18.65 0.26
N TRP A 340 10.67 19.31 0.36
CA TRP A 340 11.97 18.65 0.40
C TRP A 340 12.11 17.70 1.60
N GLU A 341 11.62 18.08 2.78
CA GLU A 341 11.64 17.20 3.95
C GLU A 341 10.81 15.92 3.69
N ARG A 342 9.66 16.03 2.99
CA ARG A 342 8.87 14.85 2.60
C ARG A 342 9.62 13.96 1.59
N VAL A 343 10.29 14.54 0.60
CA VAL A 343 11.12 13.80 -0.35
C VAL A 343 12.26 13.07 0.34
N ARG A 344 12.94 13.73 1.29
CA ARG A 344 14.03 13.15 2.07
C ARG A 344 13.61 11.96 2.93
N MET A 345 12.34 11.90 3.32
CA MET A 345 11.81 10.76 4.07
C MET A 345 11.67 9.48 3.23
N GLN A 346 11.63 9.58 1.90
CA GLN A 346 11.32 8.44 1.03
C GLN A 346 12.27 7.24 1.23
N PRO A 347 13.61 7.37 1.23
CA PRO A 347 14.49 6.22 1.44
C PRO A 347 14.35 5.61 2.86
N TYR A 348 14.12 6.44 3.85
CA TYR A 348 13.85 6.00 5.22
C TYR A 348 12.54 5.21 5.32
N LEU A 349 11.48 5.64 4.64
CA LEU A 349 10.20 4.93 4.60
C LEU A 349 10.37 3.56 3.91
N THR A 350 11.14 3.48 2.81
CA THR A 350 11.49 2.21 2.17
C THR A 350 12.16 1.25 3.16
N GLU A 351 13.18 1.71 3.89
CA GLU A 351 13.87 0.88 4.88
C GLU A 351 12.89 0.41 5.96
N ARG A 352 12.04 1.29 6.49
CA ARG A 352 11.07 0.93 7.54
C ARG A 352 10.08 -0.16 7.10
N MET A 353 9.63 -0.12 5.85
CA MET A 353 8.74 -1.14 5.30
C MET A 353 9.44 -2.49 5.22
N LEU A 354 10.68 -2.52 4.74
CA LEU A 354 11.44 -3.74 4.51
C LEU A 354 12.05 -4.32 5.79
N HIS A 355 12.33 -3.48 6.79
CA HIS A 355 13.02 -3.89 8.03
C HIS A 355 12.22 -4.87 8.89
N GLN A 356 10.91 -4.91 8.73
CA GLN A 356 10.03 -5.79 9.50
C GLN A 356 10.26 -7.28 9.18
N SER A 357 10.65 -7.61 7.94
CA SER A 357 10.98 -8.98 7.53
C SER A 357 12.50 -9.19 7.54
N PRO A 358 13.01 -10.22 8.25
CA PRO A 358 14.42 -10.57 8.22
C PRO A 358 14.95 -10.86 6.80
N SER A 359 14.09 -11.36 5.93
CA SER A 359 14.44 -11.66 4.53
C SER A 359 14.49 -10.43 3.63
N LEU A 360 13.70 -9.38 3.92
CA LEU A 360 13.65 -8.14 3.15
C LEU A 360 14.59 -7.06 3.72
N ALA A 361 14.92 -7.11 5.01
CA ALA A 361 15.73 -6.11 5.68
C ALA A 361 17.09 -5.85 4.99
N PRO A 362 17.84 -6.86 4.48
CA PRO A 362 19.09 -6.62 3.77
C PRO A 362 18.93 -5.74 2.52
N LEU A 363 17.78 -5.83 1.83
CA LEU A 363 17.47 -4.98 0.68
C LEU A 363 17.25 -3.52 1.11
N GLY A 364 16.59 -3.33 2.27
CA GLY A 364 16.35 -2.02 2.87
C GLY A 364 17.64 -1.29 3.23
N VAL A 365 18.66 -2.01 3.71
CA VAL A 365 19.98 -1.45 4.06
C VAL A 365 20.66 -0.81 2.84
N VAL A 366 20.54 -1.41 1.67
CA VAL A 366 21.07 -0.85 0.42
C VAL A 366 20.16 0.29 -0.08
N ALA A 367 18.85 0.04 -0.09
CA ALA A 367 17.86 0.96 -0.61
C ALA A 367 17.77 2.29 0.18
N VAL A 368 18.09 2.31 1.49
CA VAL A 368 18.05 3.56 2.27
C VAL A 368 19.18 4.52 1.92
N GLN A 369 20.32 4.00 1.43
CA GLN A 369 21.54 4.80 1.21
C GLN A 369 21.66 5.36 -0.22
N TYR A 370 20.78 5.03 -1.14
CA TYR A 370 20.95 5.39 -2.56
C TYR A 370 20.92 6.91 -2.84
N ARG A 371 20.35 7.69 -1.94
CA ARG A 371 20.36 9.17 -2.00
C ARG A 371 21.46 9.82 -1.15
N GLU A 372 22.29 9.01 -0.50
CA GLU A 372 23.48 9.54 0.16
C GLU A 372 24.52 9.98 -0.88
N ARG A 373 25.38 10.94 -0.52
CA ARG A 373 26.41 11.50 -1.39
C ARG A 373 27.76 11.45 -0.71
N LEU A 374 28.83 11.25 -1.49
CA LEU A 374 30.20 11.10 -0.98
C LEU A 374 30.67 12.29 -0.14
N ASP A 375 30.16 13.49 -0.41
CA ASP A 375 30.45 14.73 0.31
C ASP A 375 29.61 14.93 1.57
N GLY A 376 28.68 14.01 1.89
CA GLY A 376 27.79 14.10 3.05
C GLY A 376 26.56 15.00 2.84
N SER A 377 26.36 15.55 1.63
CA SER A 377 25.19 16.38 1.31
C SER A 377 23.91 15.57 1.00
N GLY A 378 24.01 14.24 1.00
CA GLY A 378 22.91 13.33 0.75
C GLY A 378 21.96 13.14 1.91
N TYR A 379 21.03 12.22 1.79
CA TYR A 379 20.00 11.92 2.78
C TYR A 379 19.60 10.43 2.73
N PRO A 380 18.96 9.87 3.75
CA PRO A 380 18.39 10.51 4.94
C PRO A 380 19.35 10.69 6.12
N ARG A 381 20.54 10.09 6.08
CA ARG A 381 21.46 10.02 7.23
C ARG A 381 22.67 10.95 7.13
N GLY A 382 22.89 11.57 5.96
CA GLY A 382 24.08 12.40 5.71
C GLY A 382 25.40 11.61 5.76
N LEU A 383 25.38 10.36 5.31
CA LEU A 383 26.56 9.53 5.23
C LEU A 383 27.55 10.09 4.21
N SER A 384 28.86 9.92 4.47
CA SER A 384 29.91 10.40 3.57
C SER A 384 30.98 9.34 3.29
N GLY A 385 31.66 9.48 2.18
CA GLY A 385 32.80 8.66 1.81
C GLY A 385 32.57 7.15 1.94
N ALA A 386 33.41 6.47 2.72
CA ALA A 386 33.38 5.03 2.88
C ALA A 386 32.19 4.52 3.73
N ALA A 387 31.45 5.40 4.44
CA ALA A 387 30.25 5.02 5.17
C ALA A 387 29.10 4.62 4.23
N ILE A 388 29.11 5.08 2.96
CA ILE A 388 28.17 4.66 1.93
C ILE A 388 28.69 3.36 1.32
N THR A 389 27.88 2.29 1.42
CA THR A 389 28.27 0.98 0.89
C THR A 389 28.44 0.99 -0.62
N GLN A 390 29.32 0.13 -1.17
CA GLN A 390 29.52 0.04 -2.63
C GLN A 390 28.21 -0.29 -3.37
N PRO A 391 27.37 -1.26 -2.92
CA PRO A 391 26.07 -1.50 -3.53
C PRO A 391 25.16 -0.26 -3.57
N ALA A 392 25.13 0.51 -2.49
CA ALA A 392 24.31 1.73 -2.44
C ALA A 392 24.82 2.83 -3.41
N ARG A 393 26.15 2.96 -3.56
CA ARG A 393 26.73 3.88 -4.56
C ARG A 393 26.38 3.49 -5.99
N ILE A 394 26.41 2.17 -6.29
CA ILE A 394 26.02 1.66 -7.62
C ILE A 394 24.54 1.94 -7.86
N LEU A 395 23.66 1.64 -6.86
CA LEU A 395 22.24 1.91 -6.95
C LEU A 395 21.96 3.41 -7.14
N GLY A 396 22.62 4.28 -6.36
CA GLY A 396 22.43 5.73 -6.47
C GLY A 396 22.95 6.33 -7.79
N ALA A 397 23.89 5.66 -8.47
CA ALA A 397 24.35 6.07 -9.80
C ALA A 397 23.42 5.59 -10.93
N ALA A 398 22.66 4.52 -10.68
CA ALA A 398 21.70 3.97 -11.64
C ALA A 398 20.32 4.66 -11.59
N ASP A 399 19.90 5.19 -10.41
CA ASP A 399 18.66 5.94 -10.20
C ASP A 399 18.79 7.41 -10.65
#